data_1173c79b81b7da793955c72aae61c0c7
#
_entry.id   1173c79b81b7da793955c72aae61c0c7
#
_cell.length_a   1.000
_cell.length_b   1.000
_cell.length_c   1.000
_cell.angle_alpha   90.00
_cell.angle_beta   90.00
_cell.angle_gamma   90.00
#
_symmetry.space_group_name_H-M   'P 1'
#
loop_
_entity.id
_entity.type
_entity.pdbx_description
1 polymer ?
#
loop_
_entity_poly.entity_id
_entity_poly.type
_entity_poly.pdbx_seq_one_letter_code
_entity_poly.pdbx_strand_id
1 'polypeptide(L)'
;DPNNRDYKDLLGYCYLKQQKFDKAIPLYEEMVKNDRNNTQTLNLLLYMYRQKERYDDVLRILTELENISGKTEEYMLAKVQVYELQGKKKEAYNVLKKYAEENKGNIDNQLMVANWLMNNDRKNEAFAIFSQLLKSHPEDPGVLESVYDYYVATNNAAKAQEIQNDILLNAQTPYQTKESIFKRLLIESEKNKVDSTVMLNLLDKMIAVNPKDAQILELKVGYMIVKQMPQDSINALLERVLAISPGRDNVRFELIKDAWEHQKWDRVIQLAKEGLTKSPSFLAYYYFLGLSYIQKDQPKEALQTLLKGVEQVNNESEPKVVADFYSIIGDLYEKQENREKAFEAYEKCLEWNPNHINTLNNYAYFLSEKGQDLDKAASMSLKTVMAEPKNSTYLDTYAWILFMQKRYPEALEYIEKAVA
;
A
#
# COMPACT_ATOMS: atom_id res chain seq x y z
N ASP A 1 39.61 -23.49 28.98
CA ASP A 1 39.01 -24.70 29.52
C ASP A 1 38.11 -25.31 28.44
N PRO A 2 38.45 -26.52 27.91
CA PRO A 2 37.69 -27.23 26.87
C PRO A 2 36.25 -27.58 27.30
N ASN A 3 35.94 -27.54 28.59
CA ASN A 3 34.63 -27.88 29.15
C ASN A 3 33.80 -26.64 29.50
N ASN A 4 34.31 -25.44 29.25
CA ASN A 4 33.54 -24.22 29.47
C ASN A 4 32.41 -24.10 28.45
N ARG A 5 31.17 -24.07 28.93
CA ARG A 5 29.96 -23.99 28.14
C ARG A 5 29.91 -22.73 27.26
N ASP A 6 30.31 -21.58 27.81
CA ASP A 6 30.26 -20.29 27.09
C ASP A 6 31.25 -20.26 25.92
N TYR A 7 32.42 -20.89 26.07
CA TYR A 7 33.39 -20.99 24.97
C TYR A 7 32.91 -21.93 23.87
N LYS A 8 32.25 -23.05 24.24
CA LYS A 8 31.65 -23.96 23.25
C LYS A 8 30.50 -23.30 22.49
N ASP A 9 29.66 -22.51 23.18
CA ASP A 9 28.57 -21.79 22.55
C ASP A 9 29.09 -20.72 21.58
N LEU A 10 30.07 -19.90 22.03
CA LEU A 10 30.69 -18.91 21.15
C LEU A 10 31.37 -19.54 19.93
N LEU A 11 32.08 -20.68 20.13
CA LEU A 11 32.73 -21.40 19.04
C LEU A 11 31.69 -21.96 18.08
N GLY A 12 30.62 -22.58 18.59
CA GLY A 12 29.50 -23.08 17.79
C GLY A 12 28.85 -21.98 17.00
N TYR A 13 28.61 -20.80 17.61
CA TYR A 13 28.05 -19.64 16.94
C TYR A 13 28.98 -19.08 15.86
N CYS A 14 30.31 -19.05 16.08
CA CYS A 14 31.27 -18.68 15.03
C CYS A 14 31.25 -19.64 13.85
N TYR A 15 31.14 -20.96 14.10
CA TYR A 15 30.97 -21.93 13.01
C TYR A 15 29.64 -21.78 12.28
N LEU A 16 28.55 -21.53 13.00
CA LEU A 16 27.23 -21.27 12.43
C LEU A 16 27.24 -20.06 11.49
N LYS A 17 27.82 -18.94 11.94
CA LYS A 17 27.95 -17.72 11.12
C LYS A 17 28.82 -17.91 9.87
N GLN A 18 29.79 -18.82 9.94
CA GLN A 18 30.61 -19.21 8.78
C GLN A 18 29.99 -20.35 7.93
N GLN A 19 28.76 -20.78 8.24
CA GLN A 19 28.05 -21.89 7.60
C GLN A 19 28.82 -23.24 7.66
N LYS A 20 29.77 -23.36 8.62
CA LYS A 20 30.53 -24.59 8.86
C LYS A 20 29.70 -25.55 9.73
N PHE A 21 28.53 -25.97 9.23
CA PHE A 21 27.54 -26.73 9.98
C PHE A 21 28.07 -28.07 10.51
N ASP A 22 28.94 -28.75 9.76
CA ASP A 22 29.54 -30.01 10.17
C ASP A 22 30.43 -29.89 11.45
N LYS A 23 30.94 -28.66 11.73
CA LYS A 23 31.68 -28.35 12.94
C LYS A 23 30.80 -27.80 14.07
N ALA A 24 29.73 -27.11 13.72
CA ALA A 24 28.81 -26.53 14.69
C ALA A 24 27.87 -27.60 15.30
N ILE A 25 27.31 -28.49 14.49
CA ILE A 25 26.33 -29.50 14.91
C ILE A 25 26.83 -30.32 16.11
N PRO A 26 28.04 -30.94 16.12
CA PRO A 26 28.49 -31.76 17.26
C PRO A 26 28.56 -30.97 18.57
N LEU A 27 28.93 -29.69 18.54
CA LEU A 27 28.98 -28.84 19.72
C LEU A 27 27.58 -28.62 20.31
N TYR A 28 26.61 -28.27 19.46
CA TYR A 28 25.24 -28.06 19.91
C TYR A 28 24.54 -29.38 20.31
N GLU A 29 24.84 -30.52 19.68
CA GLU A 29 24.36 -31.83 20.10
C GLU A 29 24.86 -32.18 21.51
N GLU A 30 26.14 -31.88 21.83
CA GLU A 30 26.68 -32.06 23.17
C GLU A 30 25.98 -31.14 24.21
N MET A 31 25.69 -29.91 23.82
CA MET A 31 24.97 -28.96 24.69
C MET A 31 23.56 -29.44 25.01
N VAL A 32 22.81 -29.98 23.99
CA VAL A 32 21.49 -30.57 24.21
C VAL A 32 21.51 -31.80 25.08
N LYS A 33 22.56 -32.65 25.01
CA LYS A 33 22.73 -33.81 25.94
C LYS A 33 22.79 -33.36 27.40
N ASN A 34 23.42 -32.21 27.68
CA ASN A 34 23.56 -31.67 29.02
C ASN A 34 22.33 -30.88 29.48
N ASP A 35 21.57 -30.29 28.55
CA ASP A 35 20.37 -29.50 28.81
C ASP A 35 19.34 -29.76 27.73
N ARG A 36 18.55 -30.83 27.93
CA ARG A 36 17.55 -31.31 26.92
C ARG A 36 16.38 -30.34 26.69
N ASN A 37 16.15 -29.43 27.62
CA ASN A 37 15.02 -28.49 27.53
C ASN A 37 15.44 -27.13 26.95
N ASN A 38 16.64 -27.00 26.46
CA ASN A 38 17.12 -25.75 25.87
C ASN A 38 16.58 -25.57 24.44
N THR A 39 15.42 -24.91 24.35
CA THR A 39 14.74 -24.68 23.08
C THR A 39 15.56 -23.82 22.11
N GLN A 40 16.40 -22.90 22.60
CA GLN A 40 17.30 -22.12 21.76
C GLN A 40 18.29 -23.01 21.00
N THR A 41 18.96 -23.90 21.75
CA THR A 41 19.93 -24.84 21.17
C THR A 41 19.26 -25.80 20.19
N LEU A 42 18.07 -26.30 20.53
CA LEU A 42 17.28 -27.16 19.64
C LEU A 42 16.89 -26.42 18.34
N ASN A 43 16.51 -25.16 18.41
CA ASN A 43 16.19 -24.39 17.21
C ASN A 43 17.41 -24.12 16.33
N LEU A 44 18.59 -23.92 16.91
CA LEU A 44 19.84 -23.82 16.13
C LEU A 44 20.19 -25.15 15.44
N LEU A 45 20.02 -26.28 16.12
CA LEU A 45 20.17 -27.60 15.50
C LEU A 45 19.14 -27.83 14.39
N LEU A 46 17.88 -27.48 14.62
CA LEU A 46 16.81 -27.59 13.62
C LEU A 46 17.18 -26.82 12.35
N TYR A 47 17.67 -25.59 12.50
CA TYR A 47 18.13 -24.77 11.37
C TYR A 47 19.27 -25.46 10.61
N MET A 48 20.32 -25.90 11.33
CA MET A 48 21.50 -26.53 10.71
C MET A 48 21.16 -27.85 10.02
N TYR A 49 20.31 -28.69 10.62
CA TYR A 49 19.87 -29.93 10.01
C TYR A 49 19.03 -29.70 8.75
N ARG A 50 18.18 -28.65 8.73
CA ARG A 50 17.47 -28.24 7.49
C ARG A 50 18.43 -27.83 6.40
N GLN A 51 19.45 -27.04 6.69
CA GLN A 51 20.47 -26.63 5.72
C GLN A 51 21.31 -27.80 5.17
N LYS A 52 21.43 -28.87 5.95
CA LYS A 52 22.15 -30.10 5.56
C LYS A 52 21.24 -31.20 5.03
N GLU A 53 19.93 -30.91 4.86
CA GLU A 53 18.90 -31.88 4.42
C GLU A 53 18.88 -33.18 5.25
N ARG A 54 19.29 -33.08 6.53
CA ARG A 54 19.27 -34.19 7.47
C ARG A 54 17.85 -34.37 8.05
N TYR A 55 16.94 -34.80 7.22
CA TYR A 55 15.49 -34.80 7.49
C TYR A 55 15.08 -35.64 8.71
N ASP A 56 15.72 -36.77 8.96
CA ASP A 56 15.41 -37.60 10.13
C ASP A 56 15.81 -36.90 11.44
N ASP A 57 16.92 -36.15 11.44
CA ASP A 57 17.31 -35.32 12.57
C ASP A 57 16.37 -34.12 12.75
N VAL A 58 15.90 -33.51 11.65
CA VAL A 58 14.86 -32.46 11.71
C VAL A 58 13.61 -32.99 12.40
N LEU A 59 13.10 -34.16 12.01
CA LEU A 59 11.91 -34.78 12.62
C LEU A 59 12.14 -35.12 14.10
N ARG A 60 13.33 -35.59 14.47
CA ARG A 60 13.70 -35.84 15.87
C ARG A 60 13.64 -34.55 16.70
N ILE A 61 14.30 -33.50 16.24
CA ILE A 61 14.33 -32.20 16.97
C ILE A 61 12.92 -31.59 17.07
N LEU A 62 12.12 -31.64 16.00
CA LEU A 62 10.72 -31.17 16.04
C LEU A 62 9.90 -31.95 17.08
N THR A 63 10.18 -33.24 17.26
CA THR A 63 9.51 -34.06 18.27
C THR A 63 9.96 -33.71 19.68
N GLU A 64 11.24 -33.39 19.87
CA GLU A 64 11.77 -32.91 21.17
C GLU A 64 11.15 -31.55 21.51
N LEU A 65 11.07 -30.62 20.56
CA LEU A 65 10.41 -29.32 20.76
C LEU A 65 8.92 -29.45 21.11
N GLU A 66 8.18 -30.34 20.43
CA GLU A 66 6.78 -30.64 20.79
C GLU A 66 6.63 -31.16 22.23
N ASN A 67 7.55 -32.00 22.68
CA ASN A 67 7.52 -32.54 24.05
C ASN A 67 7.76 -31.46 25.11
N ILE A 68 8.52 -30.43 24.79
CA ILE A 68 8.87 -29.32 25.70
C ILE A 68 7.78 -28.22 25.65
N SER A 69 7.40 -27.79 24.46
CA SER A 69 6.55 -26.60 24.25
C SER A 69 5.10 -26.94 23.92
N GLY A 70 4.78 -28.23 23.77
CA GLY A 70 3.48 -28.68 23.30
C GLY A 70 3.41 -28.78 21.76
N LYS A 71 2.36 -29.43 21.30
CA LYS A 71 2.09 -29.57 19.85
C LYS A 71 1.52 -28.25 19.32
N THR A 72 2.25 -27.62 18.43
CA THR A 72 1.82 -26.40 17.73
C THR A 72 1.57 -26.72 16.24
N GLU A 73 0.76 -25.89 15.60
CA GLU A 73 0.56 -25.94 14.14
C GLU A 73 1.88 -25.78 13.39
N GLU A 74 2.76 -24.92 13.86
CA GLU A 74 4.08 -24.68 13.26
C GLU A 74 4.92 -25.96 13.20
N TYR A 75 5.00 -26.69 14.31
CA TYR A 75 5.76 -27.96 14.37
C TYR A 75 5.12 -29.04 13.52
N MET A 76 3.79 -29.10 13.51
CA MET A 76 3.04 -30.03 12.66
C MET A 76 3.31 -29.75 11.18
N LEU A 77 3.17 -28.52 10.72
CA LEU A 77 3.44 -28.12 9.33
C LEU A 77 4.89 -28.39 8.94
N ALA A 78 5.84 -28.10 9.83
CA ALA A 78 7.24 -28.40 9.61
C ALA A 78 7.50 -29.90 9.39
N LYS A 79 6.83 -30.79 10.16
CA LYS A 79 6.92 -32.26 9.96
C LYS A 79 6.29 -32.69 8.63
N VAL A 80 5.12 -32.15 8.30
CA VAL A 80 4.45 -32.41 7.01
C VAL A 80 5.37 -32.06 5.85
N GLN A 81 5.95 -30.85 5.88
CA GLN A 81 6.90 -30.41 4.85
C GLN A 81 8.11 -31.32 4.71
N VAL A 82 8.68 -31.76 5.83
CA VAL A 82 9.83 -32.70 5.81
C VAL A 82 9.46 -34.04 5.18
N TYR A 83 8.30 -34.59 5.56
CA TYR A 83 7.84 -35.85 4.95
C TYR A 83 7.54 -35.70 3.45
N GLU A 84 7.02 -34.55 3.01
CA GLU A 84 6.83 -34.25 1.57
C GLU A 84 8.14 -34.18 0.82
N LEU A 85 9.17 -33.50 1.38
CA LEU A 85 10.52 -33.44 0.81
C LEU A 85 11.15 -34.86 0.69
N GLN A 86 10.85 -35.75 1.64
CA GLN A 86 11.26 -37.16 1.56
C GLN A 86 10.39 -38.02 0.63
N GLY A 87 9.32 -37.49 0.00
CA GLY A 87 8.36 -38.24 -0.76
C GLY A 87 7.44 -39.17 0.06
N LYS A 88 7.46 -39.01 1.39
CA LYS A 88 6.70 -39.85 2.36
C LYS A 88 5.29 -39.30 2.57
N LYS A 89 4.46 -39.28 1.51
CA LYS A 89 3.13 -38.66 1.53
C LYS A 89 2.18 -39.28 2.55
N LYS A 90 2.30 -40.56 2.85
CA LYS A 90 1.46 -41.27 3.83
C LYS A 90 1.74 -40.77 5.24
N GLU A 91 3.00 -40.57 5.57
CA GLU A 91 3.48 -40.04 6.87
C GLU A 91 3.05 -38.61 7.03
N ALA A 92 3.21 -37.76 6.00
CA ALA A 92 2.73 -36.40 5.97
C ALA A 92 1.23 -36.32 6.28
N TYR A 93 0.42 -37.12 5.60
CA TYR A 93 -1.03 -37.18 5.83
C TYR A 93 -1.37 -37.64 7.26
N ASN A 94 -0.67 -38.64 7.78
CA ASN A 94 -0.93 -39.12 9.14
C ASN A 94 -0.66 -38.10 10.22
N VAL A 95 0.41 -37.31 10.06
CA VAL A 95 0.73 -36.19 10.97
C VAL A 95 -0.39 -35.15 10.94
N LEU A 96 -0.76 -34.72 9.75
CA LEU A 96 -1.78 -33.70 9.54
C LEU A 96 -3.16 -34.15 10.07
N LYS A 97 -3.59 -35.37 9.72
CA LYS A 97 -4.85 -35.96 10.16
C LYS A 97 -4.90 -36.10 11.69
N LYS A 98 -3.83 -36.59 12.31
CA LYS A 98 -3.75 -36.74 13.77
C LYS A 98 -3.87 -35.40 14.48
N TYR A 99 -3.20 -34.36 13.97
CA TYR A 99 -3.30 -33.02 14.55
C TYR A 99 -4.73 -32.47 14.46
N ALA A 100 -5.41 -32.64 13.32
CA ALA A 100 -6.81 -32.23 13.17
C ALA A 100 -7.77 -33.03 14.07
N GLU A 101 -7.53 -34.34 14.26
CA GLU A 101 -8.33 -35.20 15.16
C GLU A 101 -8.16 -34.83 16.63
N GLU A 102 -6.98 -34.40 17.05
CA GLU A 102 -6.72 -33.89 18.40
C GLU A 102 -7.37 -32.53 18.65
N ASN A 103 -7.65 -31.77 17.57
CA ASN A 103 -8.22 -30.42 17.59
C ASN A 103 -9.56 -30.35 16.82
N LYS A 104 -10.46 -31.29 17.04
CA LYS A 104 -11.71 -31.49 16.26
C LYS A 104 -12.65 -30.27 16.18
N GLY A 105 -12.56 -29.36 17.15
CA GLY A 105 -13.38 -28.13 17.15
C GLY A 105 -12.88 -27.02 16.22
N ASN A 106 -11.67 -27.16 15.66
CA ASN A 106 -11.09 -26.16 14.78
C ASN A 106 -11.36 -26.51 13.31
N ILE A 107 -12.16 -25.68 12.64
CA ILE A 107 -12.55 -25.84 11.23
C ILE A 107 -11.31 -25.73 10.34
N ASP A 108 -10.40 -24.80 10.62
CA ASP A 108 -9.21 -24.56 9.81
C ASP A 108 -8.32 -25.81 9.71
N ASN A 109 -8.20 -26.58 10.81
CA ASN A 109 -7.45 -27.83 10.81
C ASN A 109 -8.09 -28.89 9.91
N GLN A 110 -9.41 -28.95 9.85
CA GLN A 110 -10.11 -29.87 8.96
C GLN A 110 -10.00 -29.43 7.49
N LEU A 111 -10.09 -28.12 7.24
CA LEU A 111 -9.86 -27.54 5.91
C LEU A 111 -8.43 -27.79 5.43
N MET A 112 -7.44 -27.67 6.32
CA MET A 112 -6.05 -27.96 6.02
C MET A 112 -5.86 -29.41 5.55
N VAL A 113 -6.50 -30.39 6.21
CA VAL A 113 -6.49 -31.81 5.78
C VAL A 113 -7.12 -31.95 4.40
N ALA A 114 -8.29 -31.36 4.19
CA ALA A 114 -9.02 -31.46 2.93
C ALA A 114 -8.25 -30.81 1.77
N ASN A 115 -7.66 -29.64 1.98
CA ASN A 115 -6.85 -28.94 0.99
C ASN A 115 -5.57 -29.72 0.67
N TRP A 116 -4.93 -30.33 1.68
CA TRP A 116 -3.79 -31.20 1.44
C TRP A 116 -4.17 -32.42 0.57
N LEU A 117 -5.33 -33.05 0.84
CA LEU A 117 -5.86 -34.14 0.04
C LEU A 117 -6.12 -33.72 -1.42
N MET A 118 -6.67 -32.52 -1.63
CA MET A 118 -6.87 -31.91 -2.96
C MET A 118 -5.56 -31.81 -3.73
N ASN A 119 -4.54 -31.26 -3.10
CA ASN A 119 -3.21 -31.03 -3.69
C ASN A 119 -2.44 -32.33 -3.97
N ASN A 120 -2.90 -33.46 -3.39
CA ASN A 120 -2.34 -34.79 -3.59
C ASN A 120 -3.24 -35.70 -4.41
N ASP A 121 -4.15 -35.17 -5.25
CA ASP A 121 -5.08 -35.89 -6.15
C ASP A 121 -6.06 -36.84 -5.45
N ARG A 122 -6.23 -36.70 -4.12
CA ARG A 122 -7.20 -37.48 -3.31
C ARG A 122 -8.55 -36.78 -3.20
N LYS A 123 -9.08 -36.32 -4.34
CA LYS A 123 -10.25 -35.45 -4.44
C LYS A 123 -11.51 -36.03 -3.78
N ASN A 124 -11.75 -37.31 -3.84
CA ASN A 124 -12.93 -37.93 -3.22
C ASN A 124 -12.89 -37.87 -1.68
N GLU A 125 -11.71 -38.04 -1.11
CA GLU A 125 -11.54 -37.98 0.34
C GLU A 125 -11.63 -36.50 0.84
N ALA A 126 -11.08 -35.58 0.08
CA ALA A 126 -11.25 -34.15 0.33
C ALA A 126 -12.73 -33.76 0.31
N PHE A 127 -13.49 -34.23 -0.69
CA PHE A 127 -14.91 -33.96 -0.81
C PHE A 127 -15.74 -34.46 0.37
N ALA A 128 -15.39 -35.61 0.94
CA ALA A 128 -16.07 -36.09 2.14
C ALA A 128 -15.95 -35.13 3.32
N ILE A 129 -14.75 -34.56 3.52
CA ILE A 129 -14.52 -33.55 4.56
C ILE A 129 -15.24 -32.25 4.22
N PHE A 130 -15.10 -31.75 3.00
CA PHE A 130 -15.78 -30.51 2.56
C PHE A 130 -17.29 -30.63 2.69
N SER A 131 -17.89 -31.75 2.30
CA SER A 131 -19.34 -31.96 2.42
C SER A 131 -19.81 -32.01 3.85
N GLN A 132 -19.02 -32.56 4.78
CA GLN A 132 -19.32 -32.54 6.19
C GLN A 132 -19.22 -31.13 6.77
N LEU A 133 -18.15 -30.37 6.45
CA LEU A 133 -17.97 -29.00 6.90
C LEU A 133 -19.07 -28.08 6.36
N LEU A 134 -19.41 -28.19 5.09
CA LEU A 134 -20.50 -27.40 4.50
C LEU A 134 -21.85 -27.65 5.16
N LYS A 135 -22.14 -28.88 5.62
CA LYS A 135 -23.38 -29.18 6.37
C LYS A 135 -23.39 -28.58 7.77
N SER A 136 -22.24 -28.60 8.46
CA SER A 136 -22.13 -28.13 9.85
C SER A 136 -21.87 -26.63 9.95
N HIS A 137 -21.23 -26.03 8.94
CA HIS A 137 -20.81 -24.63 8.89
C HIS A 137 -21.10 -24.03 7.49
N PRO A 138 -22.39 -23.92 7.09
CA PRO A 138 -22.75 -23.55 5.71
C PRO A 138 -22.43 -22.09 5.37
N GLU A 139 -22.19 -21.23 6.36
CA GLU A 139 -21.90 -19.81 6.18
C GLU A 139 -20.44 -19.46 6.49
N ASP A 140 -19.62 -20.45 6.85
CA ASP A 140 -18.21 -20.22 7.16
C ASP A 140 -17.44 -19.84 5.88
N PRO A 141 -16.76 -18.68 5.82
CA PRO A 141 -16.11 -18.22 4.60
C PRO A 141 -14.99 -19.14 4.12
N GLY A 142 -14.20 -19.72 5.04
CA GLY A 142 -13.10 -20.62 4.71
C GLY A 142 -13.62 -21.94 4.13
N VAL A 143 -14.74 -22.46 4.66
CA VAL A 143 -15.43 -23.64 4.14
C VAL A 143 -15.95 -23.35 2.74
N LEU A 144 -16.67 -22.26 2.55
CA LEU A 144 -17.24 -21.87 1.25
C LEU A 144 -16.15 -21.68 0.20
N GLU A 145 -15.05 -20.98 0.53
CA GLU A 145 -13.94 -20.77 -0.41
C GLU A 145 -13.27 -22.08 -0.80
N SER A 146 -12.99 -22.97 0.15
CA SER A 146 -12.39 -24.27 -0.12
C SER A 146 -13.30 -25.19 -0.97
N VAL A 147 -14.62 -25.17 -0.71
CA VAL A 147 -15.60 -25.90 -1.50
C VAL A 147 -15.75 -25.34 -2.91
N TYR A 148 -15.70 -24.01 -3.05
CA TYR A 148 -15.65 -23.36 -4.36
C TYR A 148 -14.43 -23.83 -5.17
N ASP A 149 -13.24 -23.77 -4.58
CA ASP A 149 -12.00 -24.23 -5.22
C ASP A 149 -12.07 -25.73 -5.62
N TYR A 150 -12.69 -26.56 -4.78
CA TYR A 150 -12.94 -27.96 -5.12
C TYR A 150 -13.80 -28.10 -6.38
N TYR A 151 -14.93 -27.39 -6.47
CA TYR A 151 -15.80 -27.50 -7.64
C TYR A 151 -15.17 -26.90 -8.90
N VAL A 152 -14.37 -25.86 -8.79
CA VAL A 152 -13.57 -25.34 -9.91
C VAL A 152 -12.54 -26.39 -10.38
N ALA A 153 -11.78 -26.98 -9.46
CA ALA A 153 -10.75 -27.99 -9.77
C ALA A 153 -11.32 -29.32 -10.31
N THR A 154 -12.60 -29.56 -10.07
CA THR A 154 -13.31 -30.76 -10.59
C THR A 154 -14.17 -30.45 -11.82
N ASN A 155 -14.06 -29.22 -12.38
CA ASN A 155 -14.84 -28.76 -13.53
C ASN A 155 -16.37 -28.83 -13.34
N ASN A 156 -16.85 -28.71 -12.11
CA ASN A 156 -18.28 -28.67 -11.81
C ASN A 156 -18.78 -27.22 -11.78
N ALA A 157 -18.94 -26.63 -12.96
CA ALA A 157 -19.29 -25.20 -13.10
C ALA A 157 -20.61 -24.85 -12.41
N ALA A 158 -21.63 -25.73 -12.45
CA ALA A 158 -22.92 -25.44 -11.83
C ALA A 158 -22.81 -25.31 -10.30
N LYS A 159 -22.08 -26.22 -9.65
CA LYS A 159 -21.87 -26.18 -8.19
C LYS A 159 -20.92 -25.06 -7.79
N ALA A 160 -19.89 -24.79 -8.57
CA ALA A 160 -19.03 -23.63 -8.34
C ALA A 160 -19.82 -22.31 -8.37
N GLN A 161 -20.74 -22.17 -9.33
CA GLN A 161 -21.62 -20.99 -9.43
C GLN A 161 -22.58 -20.85 -8.23
N GLU A 162 -23.12 -21.97 -7.71
CA GLU A 162 -23.97 -21.97 -6.52
C GLU A 162 -23.19 -21.44 -5.31
N ILE A 163 -22.05 -22.05 -5.00
CA ILE A 163 -21.20 -21.63 -3.86
C ILE A 163 -20.68 -20.21 -4.02
N GLN A 164 -20.31 -19.81 -5.22
CA GLN A 164 -19.92 -18.44 -5.53
C GLN A 164 -21.00 -17.43 -5.15
N ASN A 165 -22.27 -17.72 -5.51
CA ASN A 165 -23.39 -16.86 -5.13
C ASN A 165 -23.58 -16.83 -3.59
N ASP A 166 -23.43 -17.97 -2.92
CA ASP A 166 -23.50 -18.04 -1.46
C ASP A 166 -22.42 -17.18 -0.80
N ILE A 167 -21.19 -17.16 -1.35
CA ILE A 167 -20.11 -16.30 -0.86
C ILE A 167 -20.43 -14.80 -1.08
N LEU A 168 -20.76 -14.46 -2.33
CA LEU A 168 -20.88 -13.04 -2.73
C LEU A 168 -22.14 -12.36 -2.18
N LEU A 169 -23.22 -13.12 -2.03
CA LEU A 169 -24.53 -12.60 -1.60
C LEU A 169 -24.85 -12.86 -0.13
N ASN A 170 -23.92 -13.38 0.66
CA ASN A 170 -24.07 -13.51 2.11
C ASN A 170 -23.52 -12.26 2.81
N ALA A 171 -24.34 -11.60 3.64
CA ALA A 171 -23.94 -10.40 4.39
C ALA A 171 -22.80 -10.68 5.40
N GLN A 172 -22.67 -11.91 5.89
CA GLN A 172 -21.67 -12.30 6.89
C GLN A 172 -20.30 -12.63 6.27
N THR A 173 -20.23 -12.87 4.97
CA THR A 173 -18.96 -13.16 4.30
C THR A 173 -18.02 -11.92 4.37
N PRO A 174 -16.79 -12.06 4.89
CA PRO A 174 -15.83 -10.97 4.94
C PRO A 174 -15.55 -10.36 3.55
N TYR A 175 -15.32 -9.04 3.55
CA TYR A 175 -15.03 -8.33 2.30
C TYR A 175 -13.87 -8.95 1.51
N GLN A 176 -12.78 -9.35 2.18
CA GLN A 176 -11.59 -9.92 1.54
C GLN A 176 -11.92 -11.19 0.75
N THR A 177 -12.78 -12.05 1.29
CA THR A 177 -13.25 -13.26 0.58
C THR A 177 -14.10 -12.89 -0.63
N LYS A 178 -15.04 -11.94 -0.47
CA LYS A 178 -15.85 -11.44 -1.59
C LYS A 178 -14.99 -10.82 -2.68
N GLU A 179 -14.03 -10.00 -2.30
CA GLU A 179 -13.10 -9.35 -3.23
C GLU A 179 -12.26 -10.39 -3.99
N SER A 180 -11.73 -11.40 -3.30
CA SER A 180 -10.94 -12.49 -3.91
C SER A 180 -11.75 -13.22 -4.99
N ILE A 181 -12.97 -13.65 -4.64
CA ILE A 181 -13.86 -14.34 -5.59
C ILE A 181 -14.25 -13.41 -6.74
N PHE A 182 -14.59 -12.14 -6.46
CA PHE A 182 -14.95 -11.19 -7.51
C PHE A 182 -13.79 -10.94 -8.48
N LYS A 183 -12.55 -10.81 -8.00
CA LYS A 183 -11.37 -10.66 -8.85
C LYS A 183 -11.15 -11.87 -9.77
N ARG A 184 -11.35 -13.09 -9.27
CA ARG A 184 -11.29 -14.31 -10.11
C ARG A 184 -12.35 -14.26 -11.21
N LEU A 185 -13.59 -13.89 -10.87
CA LEU A 185 -14.67 -13.73 -11.85
C LEU A 185 -14.37 -12.65 -12.88
N LEU A 186 -13.79 -11.55 -12.46
CA LEU A 186 -13.39 -10.47 -13.37
C LEU A 186 -12.39 -10.97 -14.42
N ILE A 187 -11.34 -11.69 -13.98
CA ILE A 187 -10.35 -12.27 -14.89
C ILE A 187 -11.02 -13.24 -15.88
N GLU A 188 -11.91 -14.08 -15.39
CA GLU A 188 -12.63 -15.04 -16.22
C GLU A 188 -13.59 -14.34 -17.20
N SER A 189 -14.30 -13.31 -16.75
CA SER A 189 -15.20 -12.51 -17.59
C SER A 189 -14.46 -11.79 -18.71
N GLU A 190 -13.28 -11.25 -18.43
CA GLU A 190 -12.42 -10.64 -19.46
C GLU A 190 -11.95 -11.65 -20.49
N LYS A 191 -11.47 -12.83 -20.02
CA LYS A 191 -11.03 -13.92 -20.90
C LYS A 191 -12.15 -14.40 -21.82
N ASN A 192 -13.36 -14.50 -21.28
CA ASN A 192 -14.54 -15.00 -22.02
C ASN A 192 -15.34 -13.87 -22.71
N LYS A 193 -14.88 -12.60 -22.64
CA LYS A 193 -15.54 -11.43 -23.21
C LYS A 193 -17.00 -11.29 -22.77
N VAL A 194 -17.25 -11.55 -21.49
CA VAL A 194 -18.59 -11.41 -20.89
C VAL A 194 -18.96 -9.94 -20.85
N ASP A 195 -20.23 -9.61 -21.16
CA ASP A 195 -20.73 -8.25 -21.12
C ASP A 195 -20.60 -7.64 -19.71
N SER A 196 -20.14 -6.42 -19.66
CA SER A 196 -19.90 -5.70 -18.39
C SER A 196 -21.16 -5.54 -17.53
N THR A 197 -22.35 -5.57 -18.16
CA THR A 197 -23.62 -5.50 -17.44
C THR A 197 -23.83 -6.68 -16.49
N VAL A 198 -23.28 -7.85 -16.80
CA VAL A 198 -23.36 -9.04 -15.93
C VAL A 198 -22.63 -8.79 -14.63
N MET A 199 -21.42 -8.25 -14.71
CA MET A 199 -20.62 -7.93 -13.52
C MET A 199 -21.21 -6.77 -12.71
N LEU A 200 -21.74 -5.75 -13.39
CA LEU A 200 -22.45 -4.66 -12.72
C LEU A 200 -23.69 -5.15 -11.96
N ASN A 201 -24.50 -6.01 -12.57
CA ASN A 201 -25.67 -6.59 -11.94
C ASN A 201 -25.30 -7.44 -10.72
N LEU A 202 -24.17 -8.16 -10.78
CA LEU A 202 -23.65 -8.90 -9.63
C LEU A 202 -23.26 -7.95 -8.49
N LEU A 203 -22.52 -6.90 -8.79
CA LEU A 203 -22.15 -5.87 -7.82
C LEU A 203 -23.38 -5.18 -7.21
N ASP A 204 -24.41 -4.92 -8.01
CA ASP A 204 -25.68 -4.35 -7.52
C ASP A 204 -26.40 -5.30 -6.55
N LYS A 205 -26.40 -6.60 -6.81
CA LYS A 205 -26.91 -7.61 -5.88
C LYS A 205 -26.09 -7.65 -4.58
N MET A 206 -24.76 -7.60 -4.67
CA MET A 206 -23.89 -7.57 -3.49
C MET A 206 -24.17 -6.31 -2.63
N ILE A 207 -24.34 -5.15 -3.27
CA ILE A 207 -24.72 -3.90 -2.59
C ILE A 207 -26.12 -4.00 -1.96
N ALA A 208 -27.06 -4.65 -2.63
CA ALA A 208 -28.42 -4.81 -2.11
C ALA A 208 -28.47 -5.66 -0.82
N VAL A 209 -27.58 -6.65 -0.69
CA VAL A 209 -27.44 -7.48 0.52
C VAL A 209 -26.92 -6.67 1.71
N ASN A 210 -25.96 -5.78 1.47
CA ASN A 210 -25.41 -4.91 2.52
C ASN A 210 -25.24 -3.46 1.99
N PRO A 211 -26.30 -2.66 1.96
CA PRO A 211 -26.28 -1.32 1.36
C PRO A 211 -25.36 -0.30 2.07
N LYS A 212 -24.91 -0.64 3.29
CA LYS A 212 -24.02 0.19 4.12
C LYS A 212 -22.55 -0.28 4.07
N ASP A 213 -22.24 -1.22 3.21
CA ASP A 213 -20.87 -1.68 3.02
C ASP A 213 -20.15 -0.77 2.02
N ALA A 214 -19.34 0.15 2.55
CA ALA A 214 -18.54 1.09 1.75
C ALA A 214 -17.54 0.36 0.84
N GLN A 215 -16.99 -0.79 1.27
CA GLN A 215 -15.98 -1.53 0.53
C GLN A 215 -16.56 -2.16 -0.75
N ILE A 216 -17.80 -2.65 -0.70
CA ILE A 216 -18.48 -3.18 -1.91
C ILE A 216 -18.80 -2.05 -2.90
N LEU A 217 -19.20 -0.87 -2.39
CA LEU A 217 -19.37 0.30 -3.25
C LEU A 217 -18.07 0.72 -3.91
N GLU A 218 -16.96 0.76 -3.17
CA GLU A 218 -15.62 1.04 -3.70
C GLU A 218 -15.19 -0.02 -4.74
N LEU A 219 -15.51 -1.30 -4.52
CA LEU A 219 -15.26 -2.36 -5.50
C LEU A 219 -16.00 -2.08 -6.81
N LYS A 220 -17.27 -1.63 -6.74
CA LYS A 220 -18.03 -1.24 -7.93
C LYS A 220 -17.43 -0.02 -8.61
N VAL A 221 -17.02 1.00 -7.85
CA VAL A 221 -16.31 2.17 -8.37
C VAL A 221 -15.04 1.74 -9.13
N GLY A 222 -14.19 0.90 -8.52
CA GLY A 222 -12.98 0.39 -9.16
C GLY A 222 -13.27 -0.32 -10.49
N TYR A 223 -14.31 -1.16 -10.52
CA TYR A 223 -14.74 -1.81 -11.75
C TYR A 223 -15.18 -0.81 -12.83
N MET A 224 -15.98 0.20 -12.45
CA MET A 224 -16.48 1.23 -13.39
C MET A 224 -15.33 2.09 -13.95
N ILE A 225 -14.33 2.41 -13.14
CA ILE A 225 -13.12 3.14 -13.60
C ILE A 225 -12.37 2.32 -14.64
N VAL A 226 -12.09 1.04 -14.35
CA VAL A 226 -11.39 0.13 -15.29
C VAL A 226 -12.15 0.01 -16.62
N LYS A 227 -13.50 0.04 -16.57
CA LYS A 227 -14.36 -0.02 -17.76
C LYS A 227 -14.62 1.34 -18.41
N GLN A 228 -13.98 2.41 -17.94
CA GLN A 228 -14.13 3.77 -18.46
C GLN A 228 -15.61 4.21 -18.55
N MET A 229 -16.37 3.91 -17.50
CA MET A 229 -17.78 4.27 -17.42
C MET A 229 -17.98 5.76 -17.15
N PRO A 230 -19.20 6.31 -17.40
CA PRO A 230 -19.46 7.73 -17.22
C PRO A 230 -19.09 8.25 -15.84
N GLN A 231 -18.31 9.33 -15.78
CA GLN A 231 -17.78 9.91 -14.54
C GLN A 231 -18.89 10.32 -13.57
N ASP A 232 -20.01 10.85 -14.06
CA ASP A 232 -21.15 11.21 -13.19
C ASP A 232 -21.70 10.00 -12.41
N SER A 233 -21.70 8.81 -13.03
CA SER A 233 -22.14 7.57 -12.37
C SER A 233 -21.14 7.12 -11.32
N ILE A 234 -19.84 7.29 -11.59
CA ILE A 234 -18.77 7.02 -10.64
C ILE A 234 -18.88 7.98 -9.46
N ASN A 235 -19.02 9.28 -9.72
CA ASN A 235 -19.17 10.30 -8.68
C ASN A 235 -20.37 10.03 -7.77
N ALA A 236 -21.51 9.62 -8.32
CA ALA A 236 -22.69 9.26 -7.53
C ALA A 236 -22.43 8.11 -6.53
N LEU A 237 -21.60 7.14 -6.91
CA LEU A 237 -21.18 6.06 -6.00
C LEU A 237 -20.16 6.54 -4.97
N LEU A 238 -19.18 7.37 -5.36
CA LEU A 238 -18.21 7.97 -4.43
C LEU A 238 -18.91 8.80 -3.35
N GLU A 239 -19.94 9.57 -3.72
CA GLU A 239 -20.80 10.30 -2.75
C GLU A 239 -21.50 9.35 -1.78
N ARG A 240 -22.01 8.22 -2.26
CA ARG A 240 -22.60 7.20 -1.38
C ARG A 240 -21.57 6.60 -0.43
N VAL A 241 -20.35 6.35 -0.89
CA VAL A 241 -19.25 5.88 -0.02
C VAL A 241 -18.99 6.89 1.09
N LEU A 242 -18.88 8.18 0.76
CA LEU A 242 -18.66 9.24 1.76
C LEU A 242 -19.82 9.41 2.73
N ALA A 243 -21.07 9.19 2.29
CA ALA A 243 -22.23 9.22 3.17
C ALA A 243 -22.18 8.10 4.24
N ILE A 244 -21.61 6.95 3.92
CA ILE A 244 -21.44 5.80 4.81
C ILE A 244 -20.17 5.94 5.65
N SER A 245 -19.07 6.35 5.02
CA SER A 245 -17.73 6.42 5.60
C SER A 245 -17.07 7.78 5.31
N PRO A 246 -17.42 8.83 6.07
CA PRO A 246 -16.97 10.21 5.78
C PRO A 246 -15.47 10.45 5.90
N GLY A 247 -14.73 9.55 6.55
CA GLY A 247 -13.27 9.62 6.71
C GLY A 247 -12.46 8.97 5.58
N ARG A 248 -13.08 8.64 4.43
CA ARG A 248 -12.38 8.08 3.27
C ARG A 248 -11.72 9.20 2.45
N ASP A 249 -10.50 9.58 2.82
CA ASP A 249 -9.77 10.68 2.19
C ASP A 249 -9.46 10.42 0.71
N ASN A 250 -9.10 9.20 0.35
CA ASN A 250 -8.88 8.79 -1.04
C ASN A 250 -10.14 9.00 -1.91
N VAL A 251 -11.30 8.61 -1.41
CA VAL A 251 -12.60 8.76 -2.12
C VAL A 251 -12.95 10.24 -2.29
N ARG A 252 -12.81 11.03 -1.22
CA ARG A 252 -13.06 12.48 -1.24
C ARG A 252 -12.12 13.18 -2.20
N PHE A 253 -10.86 12.74 -2.26
CA PHE A 253 -9.87 13.31 -3.15
C PHE A 253 -10.17 13.07 -4.63
N GLU A 254 -10.72 11.91 -4.99
CA GLU A 254 -11.18 11.66 -6.36
C GLU A 254 -12.31 12.62 -6.77
N LEU A 255 -13.27 12.89 -5.87
CA LEU A 255 -14.32 13.88 -6.13
C LEU A 255 -13.77 15.31 -6.24
N ILE A 256 -12.74 15.65 -5.44
CA ILE A 256 -12.05 16.94 -5.52
C ILE A 256 -11.36 17.08 -6.86
N LYS A 257 -10.67 16.05 -7.35
CA LYS A 257 -10.00 16.07 -8.66
C LYS A 257 -10.99 16.31 -9.79
N ASP A 258 -12.08 15.54 -9.82
CA ASP A 258 -13.13 15.73 -10.82
C ASP A 258 -13.72 17.15 -10.78
N ALA A 259 -14.05 17.64 -9.59
CA ALA A 259 -14.57 18.99 -9.43
C ALA A 259 -13.56 20.07 -9.86
N TRP A 260 -12.25 19.83 -9.60
CA TRP A 260 -11.16 20.71 -10.03
C TRP A 260 -11.01 20.76 -11.55
N GLU A 261 -10.98 19.62 -12.21
CA GLU A 261 -10.88 19.52 -13.68
C GLU A 261 -12.04 20.22 -14.39
N HIS A 262 -13.23 20.18 -13.77
CA HIS A 262 -14.42 20.85 -14.27
C HIS A 262 -14.62 22.29 -13.75
N GLN A 263 -13.61 22.86 -13.07
CA GLN A 263 -13.62 24.23 -12.52
C GLN A 263 -14.79 24.51 -11.56
N LYS A 264 -15.30 23.47 -10.88
CA LYS A 264 -16.40 23.56 -9.90
C LYS A 264 -15.85 24.00 -8.53
N TRP A 265 -15.30 25.20 -8.43
CA TRP A 265 -14.54 25.68 -7.27
C TRP A 265 -15.32 25.58 -5.95
N ASP A 266 -16.62 25.93 -5.96
CA ASP A 266 -17.47 25.81 -4.77
C ASP A 266 -17.58 24.38 -4.26
N ARG A 267 -17.62 23.41 -5.18
CA ARG A 267 -17.65 21.99 -4.84
C ARG A 267 -16.31 21.52 -4.24
N VAL A 268 -15.19 21.96 -4.79
CA VAL A 268 -13.85 21.68 -4.22
C VAL A 268 -13.77 22.24 -2.80
N ILE A 269 -14.19 23.49 -2.59
CA ILE A 269 -14.20 24.15 -1.28
C ILE A 269 -15.06 23.36 -0.27
N GLN A 270 -16.25 22.93 -0.68
CA GLN A 270 -17.14 22.16 0.17
C GLN A 270 -16.47 20.84 0.58
N LEU A 271 -16.02 20.03 -0.40
CA LEU A 271 -15.42 18.72 -0.17
C LEU A 271 -14.15 18.82 0.69
N ALA A 272 -13.28 19.80 0.43
CA ALA A 272 -12.06 19.99 1.20
C ALA A 272 -12.36 20.40 2.65
N LYS A 273 -13.30 21.31 2.89
CA LYS A 273 -13.74 21.70 4.24
C LYS A 273 -14.33 20.54 5.02
N GLU A 274 -15.19 19.75 4.41
CA GLU A 274 -15.74 18.54 5.00
C GLU A 274 -14.64 17.53 5.34
N GLY A 275 -13.65 17.35 4.45
CA GLY A 275 -12.47 16.51 4.65
C GLY A 275 -11.65 16.95 5.86
N LEU A 276 -11.37 18.22 6.01
CA LEU A 276 -10.64 18.78 7.13
C LEU A 276 -11.30 18.55 8.50
N THR A 277 -12.62 18.35 8.55
CA THR A 277 -13.30 17.98 9.80
C THR A 277 -12.99 16.55 10.25
N LYS A 278 -12.53 15.68 9.34
CA LYS A 278 -12.22 14.26 9.59
C LYS A 278 -10.72 13.99 9.63
N SER A 279 -9.98 14.65 8.74
CA SER A 279 -8.53 14.48 8.56
C SER A 279 -7.85 15.86 8.56
N PRO A 280 -7.71 16.52 9.73
CA PRO A 280 -7.19 17.88 9.81
C PRO A 280 -5.73 18.03 9.38
N SER A 281 -4.97 16.94 9.36
CA SER A 281 -3.55 16.93 8.93
C SER A 281 -3.34 16.57 7.44
N PHE A 282 -4.41 16.33 6.67
CA PHE A 282 -4.29 15.94 5.27
C PHE A 282 -4.03 17.16 4.38
N LEU A 283 -2.76 17.39 4.04
CA LEU A 283 -2.27 18.59 3.33
C LEU A 283 -3.00 18.88 2.01
N ALA A 284 -3.39 17.83 1.27
CA ALA A 284 -4.07 18.02 -0.01
C ALA A 284 -5.38 18.83 0.11
N TYR A 285 -6.10 18.73 1.24
CA TYR A 285 -7.29 19.53 1.44
C TYR A 285 -6.99 21.03 1.57
N TYR A 286 -5.94 21.41 2.31
CA TYR A 286 -5.51 22.81 2.40
C TYR A 286 -5.02 23.34 1.05
N TYR A 287 -4.31 22.50 0.29
CA TYR A 287 -3.80 22.87 -1.02
C TYR A 287 -4.92 23.21 -2.00
N PHE A 288 -5.85 22.27 -2.24
CA PHE A 288 -6.96 22.48 -3.16
C PHE A 288 -7.95 23.55 -2.67
N LEU A 289 -8.15 23.67 -1.36
CA LEU A 289 -8.96 24.73 -0.77
C LEU A 289 -8.31 26.10 -0.99
N GLY A 290 -7.02 26.23 -0.75
CA GLY A 290 -6.28 27.47 -0.99
C GLY A 290 -6.28 27.89 -2.45
N LEU A 291 -5.99 26.95 -3.36
CA LEU A 291 -6.05 27.21 -4.81
C LEU A 291 -7.46 27.58 -5.27
N SER A 292 -8.50 26.92 -4.75
CA SER A 292 -9.89 27.27 -5.11
C SER A 292 -10.28 28.68 -4.66
N TYR A 293 -9.78 29.14 -3.52
CA TYR A 293 -9.95 30.51 -3.11
C TYR A 293 -9.21 31.51 -4.02
N ILE A 294 -8.03 31.15 -4.53
CA ILE A 294 -7.31 31.97 -5.53
C ILE A 294 -8.15 32.10 -6.81
N GLN A 295 -8.69 30.97 -7.32
CA GLN A 295 -9.53 30.96 -8.53
C GLN A 295 -10.82 31.80 -8.37
N LYS A 296 -11.29 31.96 -7.13
CA LYS A 296 -12.46 32.78 -6.80
C LYS A 296 -12.11 34.22 -6.43
N ASP A 297 -10.87 34.65 -6.63
CA ASP A 297 -10.36 35.98 -6.26
C ASP A 297 -10.56 36.30 -4.76
N GLN A 298 -10.29 35.31 -3.92
CA GLN A 298 -10.35 35.40 -2.44
C GLN A 298 -8.95 35.20 -1.83
N PRO A 299 -8.00 36.12 -2.06
CA PRO A 299 -6.60 35.90 -1.70
C PRO A 299 -6.36 35.89 -0.17
N LYS A 300 -7.22 36.51 0.62
CA LYS A 300 -7.11 36.48 2.09
C LYS A 300 -7.44 35.10 2.64
N GLU A 301 -8.53 34.52 2.20
CA GLU A 301 -8.97 33.16 2.56
C GLU A 301 -7.97 32.12 2.07
N ALA A 302 -7.41 32.29 0.88
CA ALA A 302 -6.36 31.44 0.32
C ALA A 302 -5.13 31.45 1.23
N LEU A 303 -4.61 32.62 1.56
CA LEU A 303 -3.42 32.78 2.41
C LEU A 303 -3.63 32.16 3.80
N GLN A 304 -4.75 32.45 4.45
CA GLN A 304 -5.08 31.88 5.76
C GLN A 304 -5.16 30.34 5.71
N THR A 305 -5.72 29.80 4.64
CA THR A 305 -5.84 28.35 4.44
C THR A 305 -4.48 27.69 4.27
N LEU A 306 -3.65 28.26 3.40
CA LEU A 306 -2.32 27.71 3.12
C LEU A 306 -1.39 27.81 4.34
N LEU A 307 -1.47 28.92 5.11
CA LEU A 307 -0.73 29.04 6.36
C LEU A 307 -1.13 27.98 7.39
N LYS A 308 -2.42 27.67 7.53
CA LYS A 308 -2.88 26.54 8.37
C LYS A 308 -2.38 25.19 7.84
N GLY A 309 -2.26 25.05 6.54
CA GLY A 309 -1.70 23.85 5.92
C GLY A 309 -0.25 23.62 6.29
N VAL A 310 0.59 24.65 6.24
CA VAL A 310 2.01 24.51 6.62
C VAL A 310 2.24 24.26 8.11
N GLU A 311 1.28 24.62 8.97
CA GLU A 311 1.30 24.23 10.40
C GLU A 311 1.13 22.71 10.61
N GLN A 312 0.60 21.98 9.63
CA GLN A 312 0.41 20.54 9.66
C GLN A 312 1.60 19.76 9.08
N VAL A 313 2.59 20.44 8.53
CA VAL A 313 3.79 19.82 7.93
C VAL A 313 4.60 19.11 9.01
N ASN A 314 5.04 17.89 8.69
CA ASN A 314 5.86 17.04 9.56
C ASN A 314 6.97 16.33 8.75
N ASN A 315 7.74 15.49 9.40
CA ASN A 315 8.87 14.78 8.79
C ASN A 315 8.48 13.76 7.70
N GLU A 316 7.21 13.40 7.59
CA GLU A 316 6.68 12.49 6.59
C GLU A 316 6.09 13.25 5.38
N SER A 317 6.01 14.57 5.47
CA SER A 317 5.46 15.40 4.40
C SER A 317 6.35 15.40 3.17
N GLU A 318 5.74 15.27 2.00
CA GLU A 318 6.47 15.25 0.72
C GLU A 318 7.11 16.64 0.46
N PRO A 319 8.46 16.74 0.30
CA PRO A 319 9.15 18.01 0.17
C PRO A 319 8.65 18.89 -0.98
N LYS A 320 8.27 18.30 -2.11
CA LYS A 320 7.73 19.05 -3.25
C LYS A 320 6.41 19.72 -2.92
N VAL A 321 5.50 18.98 -2.27
CA VAL A 321 4.19 19.53 -1.86
C VAL A 321 4.36 20.67 -0.88
N VAL A 322 5.25 20.55 0.10
CA VAL A 322 5.54 21.62 1.06
C VAL A 322 6.14 22.86 0.36
N ALA A 323 7.05 22.64 -0.59
CA ALA A 323 7.61 23.74 -1.40
C ALA A 323 6.52 24.47 -2.19
N ASP A 324 5.57 23.75 -2.80
CA ASP A 324 4.45 24.35 -3.52
C ASP A 324 3.59 25.24 -2.61
N PHE A 325 3.31 24.82 -1.37
CA PHE A 325 2.63 25.67 -0.40
C PHE A 325 3.36 27.00 -0.17
N TYR A 326 4.66 26.93 0.13
CA TYR A 326 5.45 28.12 0.40
C TYR A 326 5.62 29.01 -0.84
N SER A 327 5.70 28.43 -2.04
CA SER A 327 5.71 29.20 -3.30
C SER A 327 4.43 30.04 -3.44
N ILE A 328 3.26 29.41 -3.28
CA ILE A 328 1.96 30.09 -3.40
C ILE A 328 1.78 31.13 -2.29
N ILE A 329 2.20 30.83 -1.05
CA ILE A 329 2.19 31.80 0.07
C ILE A 329 3.04 33.02 -0.29
N GLY A 330 4.23 32.84 -0.87
CA GLY A 330 5.08 33.91 -1.33
C GLY A 330 4.40 34.82 -2.37
N ASP A 331 3.80 34.19 -3.40
CA ASP A 331 3.07 34.90 -4.44
C ASP A 331 1.86 35.68 -3.89
N LEU A 332 1.16 35.13 -2.89
CA LEU A 332 0.06 35.82 -2.21
C LEU A 332 0.50 37.00 -1.37
N TYR A 333 1.66 36.91 -0.70
CA TYR A 333 2.24 38.05 0.04
C TYR A 333 2.74 39.13 -0.92
N GLU A 334 3.33 38.80 -2.09
CA GLU A 334 3.70 39.79 -3.10
C GLU A 334 2.46 40.56 -3.62
N LYS A 335 1.35 39.85 -3.90
CA LYS A 335 0.10 40.52 -4.26
C LYS A 335 -0.46 41.45 -3.20
N GLN A 336 -0.07 41.28 -1.92
CA GLN A 336 -0.43 42.13 -0.82
C GLN A 336 0.65 43.21 -0.53
N GLU A 337 1.66 43.34 -1.39
CA GLU A 337 2.81 44.23 -1.26
C GLU A 337 3.64 43.99 0.03
N ASN A 338 3.51 42.79 0.63
CA ASN A 338 4.26 42.38 1.83
C ASN A 338 5.49 41.56 1.42
N ARG A 339 6.46 42.28 0.85
CA ARG A 339 7.67 41.67 0.27
C ARG A 339 8.57 40.95 1.29
N GLU A 340 8.61 41.40 2.51
CA GLU A 340 9.40 40.76 3.57
C GLU A 340 8.91 39.33 3.80
N LYS A 341 7.61 39.16 4.03
CA LYS A 341 7.02 37.83 4.20
C LYS A 341 7.02 36.99 2.92
N ALA A 342 6.94 37.60 1.75
CA ALA A 342 7.05 36.91 0.49
C ALA A 342 8.44 36.28 0.34
N PHE A 343 9.50 37.02 0.63
CA PHE A 343 10.87 36.51 0.56
C PHE A 343 11.14 35.40 1.58
N GLU A 344 10.64 35.57 2.82
CA GLU A 344 10.69 34.48 3.82
C GLU A 344 10.01 33.18 3.31
N ALA A 345 8.87 33.33 2.67
CA ALA A 345 8.16 32.17 2.11
C ALA A 345 8.93 31.54 0.92
N TYR A 346 9.48 32.38 0.02
CA TYR A 346 10.29 31.86 -1.09
C TYR A 346 11.56 31.15 -0.60
N GLU A 347 12.21 31.67 0.44
CA GLU A 347 13.38 31.00 1.04
C GLU A 347 12.99 29.65 1.62
N LYS A 348 11.89 29.56 2.36
CA LYS A 348 11.36 28.29 2.86
C LYS A 348 11.00 27.31 1.72
N CYS A 349 10.42 27.82 0.64
CA CYS A 349 10.19 26.97 -0.54
C CYS A 349 11.48 26.36 -1.07
N LEU A 350 12.54 27.17 -1.19
CA LEU A 350 13.84 26.73 -1.71
C LEU A 350 14.64 25.87 -0.71
N GLU A 351 14.35 25.96 0.59
CA GLU A 351 14.87 25.02 1.59
C GLU A 351 14.30 23.60 1.37
N TRP A 352 13.01 23.50 1.06
CA TRP A 352 12.35 22.23 0.79
C TRP A 352 12.63 21.69 -0.63
N ASN A 353 12.68 22.58 -1.62
CA ASN A 353 13.00 22.25 -3.00
C ASN A 353 13.91 23.31 -3.63
N PRO A 354 15.24 23.14 -3.56
CA PRO A 354 16.22 24.12 -4.11
C PRO A 354 16.10 24.35 -5.61
N ASN A 355 15.37 23.52 -6.32
CA ASN A 355 15.14 23.61 -7.76
C ASN A 355 13.68 23.92 -8.11
N HIS A 356 12.93 24.56 -7.22
CA HIS A 356 11.56 24.97 -7.51
C HIS A 356 11.54 26.13 -8.52
N ILE A 357 11.38 25.80 -9.79
CA ILE A 357 11.61 26.71 -10.93
C ILE A 357 10.78 27.99 -10.84
N ASN A 358 9.48 27.87 -10.56
CA ASN A 358 8.61 29.05 -10.44
C ASN A 358 9.08 30.01 -9.33
N THR A 359 9.42 29.47 -8.16
CA THR A 359 9.91 30.28 -7.04
C THR A 359 11.27 30.91 -7.36
N LEU A 360 12.19 30.17 -7.99
CA LEU A 360 13.48 30.72 -8.42
C LEU A 360 13.29 31.92 -9.35
N ASN A 361 12.37 31.84 -10.32
CA ASN A 361 12.06 32.93 -11.23
C ASN A 361 11.43 34.11 -10.52
N ASN A 362 10.34 33.89 -9.77
CA ASN A 362 9.60 34.98 -9.11
C ASN A 362 10.45 35.71 -8.06
N TYR A 363 11.15 34.95 -7.23
CA TYR A 363 12.04 35.52 -6.22
C TYR A 363 13.19 36.33 -6.85
N ALA A 364 13.81 35.79 -7.91
CA ALA A 364 14.85 36.51 -8.64
C ALA A 364 14.35 37.86 -9.24
N TYR A 365 13.17 37.80 -9.86
CA TYR A 365 12.53 39.01 -10.41
C TYR A 365 12.29 40.08 -9.33
N PHE A 366 11.63 39.71 -8.22
CA PHE A 366 11.30 40.66 -7.15
C PHE A 366 12.52 41.20 -6.39
N LEU A 367 13.60 40.43 -6.25
CA LEU A 367 14.88 40.91 -5.75
C LEU A 367 15.47 41.98 -6.69
N SER A 368 15.41 41.72 -7.99
CA SER A 368 15.99 42.61 -9.00
C SER A 368 15.26 43.97 -9.09
N GLU A 369 13.93 43.98 -8.89
CA GLU A 369 13.15 45.23 -8.85
C GLU A 369 13.62 46.20 -7.74
N LYS A 370 14.11 45.68 -6.60
CA LYS A 370 14.68 46.46 -5.52
C LYS A 370 16.14 46.86 -5.76
N GLY A 371 16.76 46.33 -6.81
CA GLY A 371 18.20 46.47 -7.01
C GLY A 371 19.05 45.83 -5.91
N GLN A 372 18.47 44.88 -5.15
CA GLN A 372 19.12 44.20 -4.04
C GLN A 372 19.57 42.80 -4.49
N ASP A 373 20.71 42.35 -3.97
CA ASP A 373 21.25 41.00 -4.19
C ASP A 373 21.19 40.53 -5.67
N LEU A 374 21.52 41.42 -6.61
CA LEU A 374 21.45 41.18 -8.05
C LEU A 374 22.25 39.92 -8.48
N ASP A 375 23.33 39.57 -7.77
CA ASP A 375 24.11 38.38 -8.04
C ASP A 375 23.35 37.09 -7.63
N LYS A 376 22.66 37.12 -6.48
CA LYS A 376 21.75 36.05 -6.04
C LYS A 376 20.61 35.90 -7.05
N ALA A 377 19.98 36.99 -7.44
CA ALA A 377 18.94 37.01 -8.44
C ALA A 377 19.39 36.42 -9.79
N ALA A 378 20.55 36.86 -10.30
CA ALA A 378 21.10 36.33 -11.55
C ALA A 378 21.39 34.80 -11.47
N SER A 379 21.95 34.36 -10.35
CA SER A 379 22.21 32.93 -10.13
C SER A 379 20.93 32.09 -10.13
N MET A 380 19.86 32.55 -9.48
CA MET A 380 18.58 31.88 -9.45
C MET A 380 17.90 31.85 -10.81
N SER A 381 17.85 33.01 -11.50
CA SER A 381 17.23 33.12 -12.81
C SER A 381 18.00 32.33 -13.90
N LEU A 382 19.32 32.24 -13.81
CA LEU A 382 20.11 31.38 -14.70
C LEU A 382 19.71 29.91 -14.57
N LYS A 383 19.43 29.43 -13.36
CA LYS A 383 18.94 28.03 -13.17
C LYS A 383 17.61 27.80 -13.88
N THR A 384 16.70 28.79 -13.91
CA THR A 384 15.43 28.66 -14.62
C THR A 384 15.61 28.60 -16.13
N VAL A 385 16.50 29.45 -16.68
CA VAL A 385 16.88 29.42 -18.10
C VAL A 385 17.56 28.11 -18.47
N MET A 386 18.41 27.57 -17.60
CA MET A 386 19.06 26.26 -17.86
C MET A 386 18.05 25.10 -17.84
N ALA A 387 17.04 25.15 -16.99
CA ALA A 387 16.00 24.14 -16.90
C ALA A 387 15.04 24.19 -18.10
N GLU A 388 14.67 25.40 -18.54
CA GLU A 388 13.73 25.62 -19.66
C GLU A 388 14.29 26.70 -20.62
N PRO A 389 15.25 26.36 -21.50
CA PRO A 389 16.00 27.32 -22.32
C PRO A 389 15.16 28.08 -23.36
N LYS A 390 13.92 27.65 -23.63
CA LYS A 390 13.00 28.26 -24.59
C LYS A 390 11.83 28.98 -23.93
N ASN A 391 11.79 29.03 -22.58
CA ASN A 391 10.71 29.69 -21.90
C ASN A 391 10.95 31.22 -21.91
N SER A 392 10.11 31.94 -22.68
CA SER A 392 10.23 33.39 -22.87
C SER A 392 10.18 34.16 -21.55
N THR A 393 9.36 33.73 -20.58
CA THR A 393 9.27 34.37 -19.26
C THR A 393 10.57 34.28 -18.49
N TYR A 394 11.26 33.13 -18.52
CA TYR A 394 12.52 32.95 -17.81
C TYR A 394 13.67 33.69 -18.52
N LEU A 395 13.67 33.70 -19.83
CA LEU A 395 14.63 34.46 -20.63
C LEU A 395 14.50 35.98 -20.38
N ASP A 396 13.25 36.47 -20.35
CA ASP A 396 12.96 37.89 -20.06
C ASP A 396 13.41 38.28 -18.63
N THR A 397 13.05 37.49 -17.62
CA THR A 397 13.50 37.73 -16.24
C THR A 397 15.02 37.76 -16.11
N TYR A 398 15.72 36.85 -16.78
CA TYR A 398 17.18 36.81 -16.74
C TYR A 398 17.79 38.02 -17.47
N ALA A 399 17.25 38.36 -18.63
CA ALA A 399 17.68 39.58 -19.38
C ALA A 399 17.47 40.83 -18.56
N TRP A 400 16.32 40.98 -17.89
CA TRP A 400 16.04 42.10 -16.98
C TRP A 400 17.09 42.21 -15.84
N ILE A 401 17.42 41.09 -15.19
CA ILE A 401 18.39 41.06 -14.10
C ILE A 401 19.79 41.44 -14.60
N LEU A 402 20.20 40.95 -15.77
CA LEU A 402 21.46 41.33 -16.41
C LEU A 402 21.49 42.83 -16.75
N PHE A 403 20.36 43.38 -17.21
CA PHE A 403 20.21 44.84 -17.45
C PHE A 403 20.40 45.62 -16.16
N MET A 404 19.80 45.21 -15.06
CA MET A 404 19.95 45.83 -13.74
C MET A 404 21.42 45.75 -13.24
N GLN A 405 22.14 44.68 -13.58
CA GLN A 405 23.58 44.54 -13.35
C GLN A 405 24.44 45.38 -14.29
N LYS A 406 23.84 46.09 -15.27
CA LYS A 406 24.52 46.87 -16.33
C LYS A 406 25.31 45.95 -17.32
N ARG A 407 25.01 44.69 -17.42
CA ARG A 407 25.57 43.72 -18.36
C ARG A 407 24.78 43.77 -19.69
N TYR A 408 24.74 44.92 -20.30
CA TYR A 408 23.87 45.20 -21.45
C TYR A 408 24.05 44.28 -22.67
N PRO A 409 25.27 43.89 -23.08
CA PRO A 409 25.43 42.98 -24.19
C PRO A 409 24.82 41.60 -23.95
N GLU A 410 24.97 41.07 -22.75
CA GLU A 410 24.39 39.78 -22.36
C GLU A 410 22.87 39.91 -22.20
N ALA A 411 22.38 40.99 -21.61
CA ALA A 411 20.94 41.25 -21.51
C ALA A 411 20.28 41.25 -22.89
N LEU A 412 20.93 41.88 -23.89
CA LEU A 412 20.43 41.90 -25.26
C LEU A 412 20.31 40.53 -25.86
N GLU A 413 21.30 39.68 -25.68
CA GLU A 413 21.28 38.29 -26.20
C GLU A 413 20.07 37.48 -25.66
N TYR A 414 19.76 37.61 -24.36
CA TYR A 414 18.66 36.84 -23.76
C TYR A 414 17.29 37.45 -24.07
N ILE A 415 17.15 38.77 -24.18
CA ILE A 415 15.85 39.36 -24.54
C ILE A 415 15.53 39.09 -26.02
N GLU A 416 16.51 39.07 -26.91
CA GLU A 416 16.31 38.67 -28.33
C GLU A 416 15.79 37.21 -28.40
N LYS A 417 16.29 36.30 -27.56
CA LYS A 417 15.79 34.92 -27.47
C LYS A 417 14.37 34.82 -26.88
N ALA A 418 14.00 35.74 -26.01
CA ALA A 418 12.68 35.76 -25.41
C ALA A 418 11.57 36.21 -26.39
N VAL A 419 11.93 37.05 -27.37
CA VAL A 419 10.97 37.56 -28.38
C VAL A 419 11.00 36.80 -29.69
N ALA A 420 11.95 35.87 -29.89
CA ALA A 420 12.05 35.01 -31.08
C ALA A 420 11.09 33.82 -30.99
#